data_a75f15e87efe74f93c23c589944e050b
#
_entry.id   a75f15e87efe74f93c23c589944e050b
#
_cell.length_a   1.000
_cell.length_b   1.000
_cell.length_c   1.000
_cell.angle_alpha   90.00
_cell.angle_beta   90.00
_cell.angle_gamma   90.00
#
_symmetry.space_group_name_H-M   'P 1'
#
loop_
_entity.id
_entity.type
_entity.pdbx_description
1 polymer ?
#
loop_
_entity_poly.entity_id
_entity_poly.type
_entity_poly.pdbx_seq_one_letter_code
_entity_poly.pdbx_strand_id
1 'polypeptide(L)'
;MPVYAVIKLTALRSERAAATFIYKDNQCLMKQFAFLSMLAMMLFSGCKQSNETGAAASSSRPEYALVIHGGAGTIRREDMSAEKEAAYTAALNQALDIGEEVLKNGGSAMDAVEAVIVFLEDTPLFNAGKGAVFTNDGRNELDASFMNGATREAGAVAGVTIVKNPIRLARKVMENSAHVMMAGKGAELFAKEQGLDTVPPEYFFTQERWDGLQRAIDRENKSTGALDPAHNDSKFGTVGCVALDKSGNIAAGTSTGGMTNKRYGRVGDAPIIGAGTYADNATCGVSATGHGEFFIRYTVARDIAALMEYKGLSLNEAADMVVNKKLVDAGGEGGIIALDRNGNVAMPFNSAGMYRGYAKPGKREVGIYKE
;
A
#
# COMPACT_ATOMS: atom_id res chain seq x y z
N MET A 1 55.69 -38.61 13.76
CA MET A 1 54.26 -38.84 13.53
C MET A 1 53.65 -39.83 14.53
N PRO A 2 53.64 -39.64 15.84
CA PRO A 2 52.66 -40.39 16.65
C PRO A 2 51.79 -39.53 17.61
N VAL A 3 51.96 -38.21 17.65
CA VAL A 3 51.21 -37.35 18.65
C VAL A 3 49.78 -37.05 18.17
N TYR A 4 49.54 -36.95 16.86
CA TYR A 4 48.21 -36.63 16.29
C TYR A 4 47.17 -37.78 16.40
N ALA A 5 47.61 -39.01 16.51
CA ALA A 5 46.71 -40.15 16.61
C ALA A 5 46.11 -40.33 18.02
N VAL A 6 46.83 -39.93 19.07
CA VAL A 6 46.38 -40.07 20.46
C VAL A 6 45.34 -39.00 20.82
N ILE A 7 45.46 -37.78 20.29
CA ILE A 7 44.51 -36.70 20.55
C ILE A 7 43.15 -37.00 19.89
N LYS A 8 43.10 -37.62 18.71
CA LYS A 8 41.85 -37.98 18.02
C LYS A 8 41.08 -39.11 18.71
N LEU A 9 41.75 -40.04 19.39
CA LEU A 9 41.11 -41.14 20.11
C LEU A 9 40.51 -40.72 21.46
N THR A 10 41.11 -39.72 22.13
CA THR A 10 40.56 -39.16 23.37
C THR A 10 39.34 -38.28 23.12
N ALA A 11 39.32 -37.47 22.05
CA ALA A 11 38.16 -36.67 21.65
C ALA A 11 36.95 -37.54 21.33
N LEU A 12 37.10 -38.62 20.56
CA LEU A 12 36.02 -39.52 20.20
C LEU A 12 35.44 -40.32 21.39
N ARG A 13 36.24 -40.59 22.45
CA ARG A 13 35.72 -41.20 23.67
C ARG A 13 34.92 -40.24 24.55
N SER A 14 35.26 -38.94 24.60
CA SER A 14 34.53 -37.95 25.37
C SER A 14 33.16 -37.64 24.73
N GLU A 15 33.09 -37.59 23.41
CA GLU A 15 31.79 -37.37 22.68
C GLU A 15 30.82 -38.54 22.84
N ARG A 16 31.29 -39.78 22.83
CA ARG A 16 30.45 -40.96 23.08
C ARG A 16 29.93 -41.03 24.51
N ALA A 17 30.73 -40.64 25.50
CA ALA A 17 30.28 -40.60 26.88
C ALA A 17 29.23 -39.52 27.14
N ALA A 18 29.37 -38.31 26.53
CA ALA A 18 28.39 -37.24 26.59
C ALA A 18 27.08 -37.59 25.92
N ALA A 19 27.13 -38.21 24.73
CA ALA A 19 25.92 -38.66 24.01
C ALA A 19 25.14 -39.74 24.77
N THR A 20 25.80 -40.64 25.48
CA THR A 20 25.15 -41.69 26.26
C THR A 20 24.50 -41.15 27.55
N PHE A 21 25.10 -40.09 28.15
CA PHE A 21 24.56 -39.43 29.31
C PHE A 21 23.29 -38.65 28.99
N ILE A 22 23.31 -37.89 27.89
CA ILE A 22 22.13 -37.12 27.41
C ILE A 22 20.98 -38.02 27.00
N TYR A 23 21.26 -39.20 26.41
CA TYR A 23 20.22 -40.17 26.01
C TYR A 23 19.51 -40.81 27.22
N LYS A 24 20.21 -41.08 28.33
CA LYS A 24 19.62 -41.62 29.55
C LYS A 24 18.74 -40.62 30.31
N ASP A 25 19.13 -39.33 30.37
CA ASP A 25 18.34 -38.29 31.00
C ASP A 25 17.03 -37.97 30.24
N ASN A 26 17.07 -37.99 28.92
CA ASN A 26 15.87 -37.80 28.09
C ASN A 26 14.85 -38.94 28.23
N GLN A 27 15.29 -40.19 28.45
CA GLN A 27 14.38 -41.30 28.71
C GLN A 27 13.70 -41.20 30.08
N CYS A 28 14.36 -40.65 31.08
CA CYS A 28 13.80 -40.44 32.39
C CYS A 28 12.74 -39.32 32.36
N LEU A 29 13.04 -38.21 31.65
CA LEU A 29 12.15 -37.08 31.46
C LEU A 29 10.87 -37.44 30.70
N MET A 30 10.98 -38.27 29.63
CA MET A 30 9.82 -38.69 28.85
C MET A 30 8.87 -39.62 29.65
N LYS A 31 9.37 -40.44 30.55
CA LYS A 31 8.54 -41.26 31.42
C LYS A 31 7.78 -40.44 32.46
N GLN A 32 8.36 -39.34 32.96
CA GLN A 32 7.69 -38.42 33.89
C GLN A 32 6.58 -37.61 33.20
N PHE A 33 6.81 -37.16 31.97
CA PHE A 33 5.76 -36.43 31.18
C PHE A 33 4.57 -37.36 30.81
N ALA A 34 4.82 -38.64 30.48
CA ALA A 34 3.76 -39.60 30.17
C ALA A 34 2.87 -39.93 31.38
N PHE A 35 3.42 -39.90 32.61
CA PHE A 35 2.66 -40.13 33.82
C PHE A 35 1.83 -38.91 34.26
N LEU A 36 2.32 -37.70 34.04
CA LEU A 36 1.58 -36.45 34.32
C LEU A 36 0.43 -36.21 33.31
N SER A 37 0.59 -36.62 32.05
CA SER A 37 -0.49 -36.47 31.06
C SER A 37 -1.64 -37.44 31.25
N MET A 38 -1.40 -38.63 31.84
CA MET A 38 -2.44 -39.62 32.17
C MET A 38 -3.28 -39.21 33.42
N LEU A 39 -2.68 -38.47 34.37
CA LEU A 39 -3.38 -37.99 35.57
C LEU A 39 -4.24 -36.76 35.26
N ALA A 40 -3.88 -35.95 34.25
CA ALA A 40 -4.65 -34.78 33.83
C ALA A 40 -5.92 -35.14 33.03
N MET A 41 -6.00 -36.31 32.40
CA MET A 41 -7.18 -36.74 31.65
C MET A 41 -8.35 -37.26 32.54
N MET A 42 -8.13 -37.51 33.82
CA MET A 42 -9.19 -38.02 34.73
C MET A 42 -9.94 -36.93 35.48
N LEU A 43 -9.60 -35.66 35.33
CA LEU A 43 -10.27 -34.56 36.07
C LEU A 43 -11.25 -33.71 35.23
N PHE A 44 -11.50 -34.10 33.96
CA PHE A 44 -12.41 -33.36 33.09
C PHE A 44 -13.73 -34.14 32.77
N SER A 45 -14.31 -34.80 33.76
CA SER A 45 -15.66 -35.32 33.59
C SER A 45 -16.60 -34.65 34.61
N GLY A 46 -17.25 -33.59 34.19
CA GLY A 46 -18.34 -33.03 34.95
C GLY A 46 -18.50 -31.51 34.91
N CYS A 47 -18.71 -30.92 33.74
CA CYS A 47 -19.42 -29.65 33.64
C CYS A 47 -20.51 -29.77 32.57
N LYS A 48 -21.75 -29.80 33.03
CA LYS A 48 -22.94 -29.62 32.21
C LYS A 48 -22.88 -28.23 31.58
N GLN A 49 -22.64 -28.17 30.29
CA GLN A 49 -22.66 -26.94 29.50
C GLN A 49 -24.11 -26.57 29.25
N SER A 50 -24.59 -25.51 29.89
CA SER A 50 -25.82 -24.82 29.51
C SER A 50 -25.59 -24.22 28.14
N ASN A 51 -26.32 -24.70 27.16
CA ASN A 51 -26.40 -24.10 25.81
C ASN A 51 -27.10 -22.74 25.93
N GLU A 52 -26.35 -21.68 26.16
CA GLU A 52 -26.73 -20.37 25.71
C GLU A 52 -26.27 -20.21 24.26
N THR A 53 -27.20 -20.39 23.34
CA THR A 53 -27.05 -20.06 21.92
C THR A 53 -27.02 -18.54 21.77
N GLY A 54 -25.93 -17.93 22.17
CA GLY A 54 -25.51 -16.65 21.70
C GLY A 54 -24.90 -16.88 20.33
N ALA A 55 -25.68 -16.75 19.25
CA ALA A 55 -25.16 -16.68 17.91
C ALA A 55 -24.27 -15.44 17.79
N ALA A 56 -22.97 -15.61 18.08
CA ALA A 56 -21.98 -14.69 17.54
C ALA A 56 -22.11 -14.81 16.03
N ALA A 57 -22.68 -13.79 15.39
CA ALA A 57 -22.69 -13.65 13.95
C ALA A 57 -21.23 -13.78 13.48
N SER A 58 -20.86 -14.94 12.94
CA SER A 58 -19.62 -15.08 12.19
C SER A 58 -19.77 -14.10 11.04
N SER A 59 -19.12 -12.95 11.12
CA SER A 59 -19.04 -12.05 9.99
C SER A 59 -18.22 -12.79 8.92
N SER A 60 -18.94 -13.51 8.04
CA SER A 60 -18.31 -14.15 6.91
C SER A 60 -17.59 -13.04 6.13
N ARG A 61 -16.32 -13.27 5.78
CA ARG A 61 -15.55 -12.41 4.90
C ARG A 61 -16.42 -12.02 3.70
N PRO A 62 -16.49 -10.74 3.29
CA PRO A 62 -17.21 -10.36 2.09
C PRO A 62 -16.61 -11.08 0.88
N GLU A 63 -17.44 -11.35 -0.12
CA GLU A 63 -17.01 -12.00 -1.37
C GLU A 63 -15.86 -11.24 -2.04
N TYR A 64 -15.93 -9.90 -1.99
CA TYR A 64 -14.89 -8.98 -2.47
C TYR A 64 -14.95 -7.69 -1.66
N ALA A 65 -13.89 -6.91 -1.74
CA ALA A 65 -13.87 -5.53 -1.25
C ALA A 65 -12.91 -4.70 -2.11
N LEU A 66 -13.21 -3.40 -2.21
CA LEU A 66 -12.45 -2.43 -2.97
C LEU A 66 -12.38 -1.13 -2.18
N VAL A 67 -11.21 -0.51 -2.10
CA VAL A 67 -11.01 0.81 -1.52
C VAL A 67 -10.10 1.64 -2.42
N ILE A 68 -10.45 2.93 -2.62
CA ILE A 68 -9.78 3.85 -3.54
C ILE A 68 -9.49 5.19 -2.88
N HIS A 69 -8.44 5.88 -3.37
CA HIS A 69 -8.25 7.30 -3.11
C HIS A 69 -7.87 8.07 -4.39
N GLY A 70 -8.23 9.33 -4.40
CA GLY A 70 -7.88 10.31 -5.43
C GLY A 70 -6.95 11.41 -4.92
N GLY A 71 -6.30 11.18 -3.76
CA GLY A 71 -5.37 12.12 -3.15
C GLY A 71 -5.86 12.75 -1.85
N ALA A 72 -4.90 13.14 -1.01
CA ALA A 72 -5.12 13.90 0.22
C ALA A 72 -4.39 15.26 0.14
N GLY A 73 -4.78 16.23 0.98
CA GLY A 73 -4.14 17.53 1.06
C GLY A 73 -5.07 18.65 1.55
N THR A 74 -4.79 19.90 1.14
CA THR A 74 -5.61 21.09 1.46
C THR A 74 -6.92 21.11 0.67
N ILE A 75 -7.77 20.11 0.92
CA ILE A 75 -9.07 19.97 0.25
C ILE A 75 -10.15 20.43 1.23
N ARG A 76 -10.56 21.70 1.10
CA ARG A 76 -11.56 22.31 1.98
C ARG A 76 -12.86 22.55 1.23
N ARG A 77 -13.96 22.44 1.93
CA ARG A 77 -15.29 22.66 1.34
C ARG A 77 -15.46 24.10 0.84
N GLU A 78 -14.91 25.08 1.54
CA GLU A 78 -14.94 26.50 1.19
C GLU A 78 -14.19 26.84 -0.11
N ASP A 79 -13.19 26.01 -0.50
CA ASP A 79 -12.36 26.17 -1.71
C ASP A 79 -12.90 25.37 -2.91
N MET A 80 -14.03 24.67 -2.75
CA MET A 80 -14.59 23.73 -3.73
C MET A 80 -15.92 24.24 -4.27
N SER A 81 -16.03 24.44 -5.59
CA SER A 81 -17.34 24.72 -6.19
C SER A 81 -18.22 23.46 -6.20
N ALA A 82 -19.54 23.64 -6.20
CA ALA A 82 -20.50 22.54 -6.24
C ALA A 82 -20.30 21.63 -7.48
N GLU A 83 -19.99 22.24 -8.64
CA GLU A 83 -19.72 21.52 -9.88
C GLU A 83 -18.45 20.64 -9.77
N LYS A 84 -17.40 21.20 -9.13
CA LYS A 84 -16.14 20.47 -8.94
C LYS A 84 -16.30 19.33 -7.93
N GLU A 85 -17.03 19.56 -6.84
CA GLU A 85 -17.37 18.51 -5.86
C GLU A 85 -18.17 17.39 -6.52
N ALA A 86 -19.17 17.73 -7.33
CA ALA A 86 -19.97 16.77 -8.08
C ALA A 86 -19.11 15.96 -9.07
N ALA A 87 -18.17 16.61 -9.78
CA ALA A 87 -17.28 15.94 -10.72
C ALA A 87 -16.35 14.94 -10.02
N TYR A 88 -15.74 15.29 -8.89
CA TYR A 88 -14.93 14.36 -8.10
C TYR A 88 -15.75 13.21 -7.55
N THR A 89 -16.94 13.49 -7.01
CA THR A 89 -17.85 12.46 -6.49
C THR A 89 -18.27 11.48 -7.58
N ALA A 90 -18.60 11.99 -8.77
CA ALA A 90 -18.96 11.15 -9.92
C ALA A 90 -17.77 10.27 -10.36
N ALA A 91 -16.56 10.83 -10.47
CA ALA A 91 -15.37 10.09 -10.85
C ALA A 91 -15.01 8.99 -9.83
N LEU A 92 -15.11 9.27 -8.53
CA LEU A 92 -14.89 8.25 -7.49
C LEU A 92 -15.93 7.12 -7.57
N ASN A 93 -17.21 7.45 -7.77
CA ASN A 93 -18.24 6.43 -7.96
C ASN A 93 -17.98 5.58 -9.21
N GLN A 94 -17.61 6.19 -10.33
CA GLN A 94 -17.30 5.47 -11.56
C GLN A 94 -16.08 4.56 -11.39
N ALA A 95 -15.03 5.01 -10.68
CA ALA A 95 -13.88 4.18 -10.34
C ALA A 95 -14.27 2.95 -9.51
N LEU A 96 -15.17 3.13 -8.52
CA LEU A 96 -15.72 2.02 -7.74
C LEU A 96 -16.56 1.08 -8.60
N ASP A 97 -17.39 1.59 -9.53
CA ASP A 97 -18.18 0.76 -10.44
C ASP A 97 -17.30 -0.14 -11.29
N ILE A 98 -16.22 0.41 -11.87
CA ILE A 98 -15.25 -0.32 -12.68
C ILE A 98 -14.62 -1.47 -11.88
N GLY A 99 -14.11 -1.18 -10.68
CA GLY A 99 -13.47 -2.20 -9.85
C GLY A 99 -14.44 -3.26 -9.34
N GLU A 100 -15.65 -2.86 -8.95
CA GLU A 100 -16.70 -3.80 -8.54
C GLU A 100 -17.13 -4.72 -9.68
N GLU A 101 -17.27 -4.20 -10.91
CA GLU A 101 -17.62 -5.01 -12.08
C GLU A 101 -16.61 -6.13 -12.31
N VAL A 102 -15.30 -5.80 -12.27
CA VAL A 102 -14.24 -6.80 -12.39
C VAL A 102 -14.36 -7.86 -11.29
N LEU A 103 -14.51 -7.47 -10.04
CA LEU A 103 -14.56 -8.40 -8.89
C LEU A 103 -15.86 -9.23 -8.87
N LYS A 104 -17.00 -8.64 -9.20
CA LYS A 104 -18.30 -9.33 -9.29
C LYS A 104 -18.27 -10.43 -10.35
N ASN A 105 -17.60 -10.17 -11.48
CA ASN A 105 -17.47 -11.12 -12.59
C ASN A 105 -16.37 -12.18 -12.35
N GLY A 106 -15.75 -12.20 -11.16
CA GLY A 106 -14.72 -13.19 -10.78
C GLY A 106 -13.31 -12.84 -11.25
N GLY A 107 -13.08 -11.59 -11.69
CA GLY A 107 -11.73 -11.08 -11.98
C GLY A 107 -10.89 -10.99 -10.71
N SER A 108 -9.56 -10.95 -10.89
CA SER A 108 -8.60 -10.90 -9.79
C SER A 108 -8.56 -9.51 -9.15
N ALA A 109 -8.05 -9.45 -7.90
CA ALA A 109 -7.74 -8.19 -7.23
C ALA A 109 -6.77 -7.33 -8.06
N MET A 110 -5.82 -7.97 -8.74
CA MET A 110 -4.85 -7.28 -9.62
C MET A 110 -5.55 -6.60 -10.79
N ASP A 111 -6.50 -7.28 -11.46
CA ASP A 111 -7.22 -6.72 -12.59
C ASP A 111 -8.13 -5.55 -12.17
N ALA A 112 -8.74 -5.65 -10.99
CA ALA A 112 -9.55 -4.58 -10.43
C ALA A 112 -8.69 -3.33 -10.10
N VAL A 113 -7.53 -3.52 -9.45
CA VAL A 113 -6.59 -2.42 -9.14
C VAL A 113 -6.11 -1.73 -10.42
N GLU A 114 -5.69 -2.50 -11.43
CA GLU A 114 -5.26 -1.92 -12.71
C GLU A 114 -6.38 -1.14 -13.38
N ALA A 115 -7.56 -1.73 -13.52
CA ALA A 115 -8.68 -1.09 -14.22
C ALA A 115 -9.11 0.23 -13.55
N VAL A 116 -9.17 0.25 -12.22
CA VAL A 116 -9.48 1.45 -11.43
C VAL A 116 -8.43 2.53 -11.63
N ILE A 117 -7.15 2.20 -11.48
CA ILE A 117 -6.08 3.21 -11.55
C ILE A 117 -5.93 3.73 -12.98
N VAL A 118 -6.08 2.89 -14.00
CA VAL A 118 -6.10 3.32 -15.42
C VAL A 118 -7.20 4.37 -15.65
N PHE A 119 -8.41 4.14 -15.14
CA PHE A 119 -9.48 5.13 -15.22
C PHE A 119 -9.13 6.43 -14.50
N LEU A 120 -8.52 6.37 -13.33
CA LEU A 120 -8.10 7.55 -12.56
C LEU A 120 -6.93 8.29 -13.24
N GLU A 121 -6.00 7.57 -13.88
CA GLU A 121 -4.92 8.15 -14.70
C GLU A 121 -5.44 8.84 -15.97
N ASP A 122 -6.49 8.31 -16.60
CA ASP A 122 -7.10 8.91 -17.79
C ASP A 122 -8.03 10.10 -17.44
N THR A 123 -8.34 10.30 -16.15
CA THR A 123 -9.22 11.36 -15.65
C THR A 123 -8.40 12.59 -15.23
N PRO A 124 -8.55 13.76 -15.87
CA PRO A 124 -7.69 14.94 -15.60
C PRO A 124 -7.90 15.60 -14.23
N LEU A 125 -8.88 15.15 -13.44
CA LEU A 125 -9.17 15.67 -12.11
C LEU A 125 -8.06 15.34 -11.10
N PHE A 126 -7.43 14.18 -11.22
CA PHE A 126 -6.48 13.66 -10.23
C PHE A 126 -5.03 13.92 -10.68
N ASN A 127 -4.10 13.96 -9.72
CA ASN A 127 -2.67 14.11 -10.00
C ASN A 127 -2.03 12.74 -10.32
N ALA A 128 -2.41 12.16 -11.44
CA ALA A 128 -1.84 10.96 -12.01
C ALA A 128 -2.14 10.95 -13.50
N GLY A 129 -1.30 10.33 -14.33
CA GLY A 129 -1.51 10.25 -15.77
C GLY A 129 -1.84 11.62 -16.38
N LYS A 130 -2.99 11.74 -17.04
CA LYS A 130 -3.45 12.94 -17.75
C LYS A 130 -3.59 14.18 -16.88
N GLY A 131 -3.85 14.03 -15.58
CA GLY A 131 -3.98 15.14 -14.63
C GLY A 131 -2.72 15.43 -13.82
N ALA A 132 -1.58 14.87 -14.21
CA ALA A 132 -0.32 14.99 -13.49
C ALA A 132 0.17 16.45 -13.40
N VAL A 133 0.77 16.80 -12.28
CA VAL A 133 1.40 18.10 -12.05
C VAL A 133 2.71 18.25 -12.86
N PHE A 134 3.18 19.48 -12.97
CA PHE A 134 4.41 19.79 -13.67
C PHE A 134 5.61 19.89 -12.74
N THR A 135 6.76 19.46 -13.23
CA THR A 135 8.09 19.72 -12.69
C THR A 135 8.45 21.20 -12.85
N ASN A 136 9.52 21.67 -12.21
CA ASN A 136 10.00 23.04 -12.31
C ASN A 136 10.35 23.46 -13.75
N ASP A 137 10.84 22.53 -14.55
CA ASP A 137 11.19 22.75 -15.97
C ASP A 137 10.02 22.49 -16.93
N GLY A 138 8.79 22.43 -16.42
CA GLY A 138 7.56 22.40 -17.22
C GLY A 138 7.27 21.06 -17.90
N ARG A 139 7.76 19.94 -17.35
CA ARG A 139 7.46 18.58 -17.83
C ARG A 139 6.56 17.83 -16.84
N ASN A 140 5.84 16.81 -17.33
CA ASN A 140 5.18 15.84 -16.47
C ASN A 140 6.11 14.63 -16.32
N GLU A 141 6.37 14.21 -15.09
CA GLU A 141 7.10 12.99 -14.74
C GLU A 141 6.21 12.15 -13.84
N LEU A 142 5.96 10.92 -14.27
CA LEU A 142 4.96 10.03 -13.68
C LEU A 142 5.64 8.89 -12.95
N ASP A 143 5.07 8.51 -11.81
CA ASP A 143 5.54 7.43 -10.95
C ASP A 143 4.37 6.49 -10.64
N ALA A 144 4.61 5.18 -10.59
CA ALA A 144 3.59 4.20 -10.17
C ALA A 144 4.23 2.97 -9.53
N SER A 145 3.46 2.27 -8.71
CA SER A 145 3.81 0.94 -8.22
C SER A 145 2.61 0.02 -8.11
N PHE A 146 2.88 -1.26 -8.19
CA PHE A 146 1.91 -2.35 -8.16
C PHE A 146 2.44 -3.50 -7.30
N MET A 147 1.61 -4.12 -6.46
CA MET A 147 2.02 -5.23 -5.63
C MET A 147 0.93 -6.30 -5.50
N ASN A 148 1.33 -7.56 -5.65
CA ASN A 148 0.50 -8.74 -5.47
C ASN A 148 0.67 -9.28 -4.04
N GLY A 149 -0.39 -9.25 -3.24
CA GLY A 149 -0.35 -9.71 -1.85
C GLY A 149 -0.24 -11.23 -1.68
N ALA A 150 -0.57 -12.01 -2.70
CA ALA A 150 -0.45 -13.48 -2.63
C ALA A 150 1.01 -13.95 -2.71
N THR A 151 1.82 -13.32 -3.56
CA THR A 151 3.22 -13.68 -3.80
C THR A 151 4.21 -12.69 -3.22
N ARG A 152 3.75 -11.46 -2.91
CA ARG A 152 4.55 -10.29 -2.58
C ARG A 152 5.45 -9.80 -3.72
N GLU A 153 5.22 -10.29 -4.93
CA GLU A 153 5.83 -9.72 -6.14
C GLU A 153 5.35 -8.29 -6.32
N ALA A 154 6.25 -7.43 -6.80
CA ALA A 154 5.98 -6.03 -6.96
C ALA A 154 6.69 -5.47 -8.20
N GLY A 155 6.13 -4.41 -8.77
CA GLY A 155 6.73 -3.65 -9.84
C GLY A 155 6.51 -2.16 -9.63
N ALA A 156 7.49 -1.36 -10.01
CA ALA A 156 7.44 0.08 -9.86
C ALA A 156 8.15 0.80 -11.01
N VAL A 157 7.68 2.01 -11.29
CA VAL A 157 8.31 2.91 -12.26
C VAL A 157 8.35 4.33 -11.73
N ALA A 158 9.44 5.05 -12.05
CA ALA A 158 9.60 6.44 -11.66
C ALA A 158 10.13 7.30 -12.80
N GLY A 159 9.65 8.55 -12.88
CA GLY A 159 10.14 9.56 -13.82
C GLY A 159 9.88 9.23 -15.30
N VAL A 160 8.80 8.52 -15.62
CA VAL A 160 8.40 8.25 -17.00
C VAL A 160 7.59 9.44 -17.55
N THR A 161 7.78 9.76 -18.84
CA THR A 161 7.23 10.98 -19.45
C THR A 161 6.33 10.73 -20.66
N ILE A 162 6.32 9.51 -21.20
CA ILE A 162 5.59 9.17 -22.42
C ILE A 162 4.65 7.98 -22.27
N VAL A 163 4.65 7.29 -21.13
CA VAL A 163 3.80 6.13 -20.90
C VAL A 163 2.41 6.58 -20.49
N LYS A 164 1.39 6.23 -21.29
CA LYS A 164 0.01 6.70 -21.08
C LYS A 164 -0.52 6.33 -19.70
N ASN A 165 -0.33 5.08 -19.31
CA ASN A 165 -0.79 4.54 -18.02
C ASN A 165 0.38 3.90 -17.26
N PRO A 166 1.08 4.65 -16.39
CA PRO A 166 2.22 4.15 -15.62
C PRO A 166 1.91 2.92 -14.76
N ILE A 167 0.68 2.78 -14.28
CA ILE A 167 0.28 1.61 -13.48
C ILE A 167 0.38 0.30 -14.27
N ARG A 168 0.05 0.32 -15.57
CA ARG A 168 0.23 -0.84 -16.44
C ARG A 168 1.71 -1.21 -16.60
N LEU A 169 2.57 -0.19 -16.72
CA LEU A 169 4.00 -0.42 -16.80
C LEU A 169 4.54 -0.99 -15.48
N ALA A 170 4.12 -0.47 -14.33
CA ALA A 170 4.49 -1.03 -13.03
C ALA A 170 4.08 -2.51 -12.90
N ARG A 171 2.87 -2.87 -13.34
CA ARG A 171 2.42 -4.28 -13.41
C ARG A 171 3.29 -5.11 -14.36
N LYS A 172 3.66 -4.59 -15.52
CA LYS A 172 4.56 -5.29 -16.48
C LYS A 172 5.97 -5.47 -15.95
N VAL A 173 6.49 -4.52 -15.17
CA VAL A 173 7.76 -4.70 -14.47
C VAL A 173 7.68 -5.89 -13.50
N MET A 174 6.60 -6.02 -12.75
CA MET A 174 6.36 -7.14 -11.83
C MET A 174 6.24 -8.49 -12.58
N GLU A 175 5.42 -8.52 -13.64
CA GLU A 175 5.06 -9.79 -14.30
C GLU A 175 6.12 -10.29 -15.29
N ASN A 176 6.83 -9.37 -15.98
CA ASN A 176 7.62 -9.69 -17.17
C ASN A 176 9.11 -9.33 -17.02
N SER A 177 9.60 -9.05 -15.82
CA SER A 177 11.01 -8.77 -15.59
C SER A 177 11.53 -9.38 -14.30
N ALA A 178 12.87 -9.46 -14.16
CA ALA A 178 13.53 -9.86 -12.92
C ALA A 178 13.68 -8.69 -11.94
N HIS A 179 13.23 -7.49 -12.31
CA HIS A 179 13.43 -6.28 -11.53
C HIS A 179 12.14 -5.88 -10.80
N VAL A 180 12.29 -5.20 -9.68
CA VAL A 180 11.16 -4.61 -8.95
C VAL A 180 10.91 -3.17 -9.38
N MET A 181 11.96 -2.43 -9.79
CA MET A 181 11.83 -1.01 -10.13
C MET A 181 12.68 -0.62 -11.33
N MET A 182 12.08 0.16 -12.23
CA MET A 182 12.75 0.78 -13.37
C MET A 182 12.49 2.30 -13.36
N ALA A 183 13.37 3.11 -13.99
CA ALA A 183 13.22 4.55 -14.00
C ALA A 183 13.54 5.19 -15.37
N GLY A 184 12.90 6.34 -15.63
CA GLY A 184 13.17 7.22 -16.76
C GLY A 184 13.16 6.50 -18.10
N LYS A 185 14.13 6.83 -18.95
CA LYS A 185 14.22 6.29 -20.33
C LYS A 185 14.35 4.77 -20.41
N GLY A 186 14.96 4.13 -19.41
CA GLY A 186 15.03 2.66 -19.34
C GLY A 186 13.65 2.04 -19.17
N ALA A 187 12.84 2.59 -18.28
CA ALA A 187 11.45 2.16 -18.09
C ALA A 187 10.59 2.41 -19.34
N GLU A 188 10.80 3.54 -20.03
CA GLU A 188 10.10 3.86 -21.27
C GLU A 188 10.47 2.92 -22.42
N LEU A 189 11.74 2.49 -22.50
CA LEU A 189 12.17 1.47 -23.46
C LEU A 189 11.47 0.14 -23.16
N PHE A 190 11.47 -0.30 -21.92
CA PHE A 190 10.78 -1.51 -21.51
C PHE A 190 9.27 -1.43 -21.80
N ALA A 191 8.63 -0.26 -21.60
CA ALA A 191 7.22 -0.07 -21.94
C ALA A 191 6.95 -0.33 -23.43
N LYS A 192 7.81 0.16 -24.31
CA LYS A 192 7.71 -0.09 -25.77
C LYS A 192 7.92 -1.55 -26.13
N GLU A 193 8.89 -2.22 -25.50
CA GLU A 193 9.14 -3.66 -25.71
C GLU A 193 7.97 -4.52 -25.23
N GLN A 194 7.23 -4.05 -24.18
CA GLN A 194 6.01 -4.71 -23.69
C GLN A 194 4.74 -4.33 -24.48
N GLY A 195 4.85 -3.49 -25.52
CA GLY A 195 3.73 -3.07 -26.37
C GLY A 195 2.73 -2.15 -25.65
N LEU A 196 3.17 -1.41 -24.62
CA LEU A 196 2.30 -0.48 -23.91
C LEU A 196 2.13 0.83 -24.70
N ASP A 197 0.96 1.46 -24.54
CA ASP A 197 0.62 2.72 -25.17
C ASP A 197 1.56 3.84 -24.71
N THR A 198 2.19 4.51 -25.67
CA THR A 198 2.95 5.73 -25.46
C THR A 198 2.26 6.91 -26.12
N VAL A 199 2.35 8.07 -25.48
CA VAL A 199 1.71 9.32 -25.92
C VAL A 199 2.75 10.45 -25.95
N PRO A 200 2.52 11.50 -26.78
CA PRO A 200 3.37 12.67 -26.73
C PRO A 200 3.14 13.42 -25.39
N PRO A 201 4.15 14.17 -24.89
CA PRO A 201 4.07 14.87 -23.61
C PRO A 201 2.86 15.81 -23.46
N GLU A 202 2.39 16.38 -24.55
CA GLU A 202 1.22 17.27 -24.60
C GLU A 202 -0.08 16.59 -24.17
N TYR A 203 -0.14 15.25 -24.22
CA TYR A 203 -1.27 14.46 -23.71
C TYR A 203 -1.55 14.71 -22.22
N PHE A 204 -0.50 14.94 -21.43
CA PHE A 204 -0.59 15.16 -19.98
C PHE A 204 -0.87 16.63 -19.62
N PHE A 205 -0.81 17.55 -20.58
CA PHE A 205 -1.03 18.97 -20.33
C PHE A 205 -2.46 19.24 -19.91
N THR A 206 -2.62 19.95 -18.79
CA THR A 206 -3.88 20.60 -18.40
C THR A 206 -3.61 22.03 -17.96
N GLN A 207 -4.47 22.96 -18.35
CA GLN A 207 -4.30 24.38 -18.01
C GLN A 207 -4.31 24.57 -16.47
N GLU A 208 -5.16 23.86 -15.75
CA GLU A 208 -5.23 23.94 -14.28
C GLU A 208 -3.90 23.59 -13.61
N ARG A 209 -3.21 22.52 -14.07
CA ARG A 209 -1.91 22.11 -13.53
C ARG A 209 -0.80 23.04 -13.93
N TRP A 210 -0.83 23.57 -15.16
CA TRP A 210 0.10 24.60 -15.61
C TRP A 210 0.01 25.87 -14.77
N ASP A 211 -1.20 26.39 -14.57
CA ASP A 211 -1.43 27.56 -13.70
C ASP A 211 -0.97 27.29 -12.27
N GLY A 212 -1.14 26.04 -11.79
CA GLY A 212 -0.63 25.59 -10.50
C GLY A 212 0.90 25.69 -10.41
N LEU A 213 1.63 25.30 -11.46
CA LEU A 213 3.09 25.47 -11.53
C LEU A 213 3.48 26.94 -11.47
N GLN A 214 2.82 27.80 -12.28
CA GLN A 214 3.15 29.24 -12.32
C GLN A 214 2.95 29.88 -10.94
N ARG A 215 1.84 29.57 -10.25
CA ARG A 215 1.62 30.06 -8.88
C ARG A 215 2.68 29.55 -7.88
N ALA A 216 3.18 28.32 -8.05
CA ALA A 216 4.22 27.78 -7.20
C ALA A 216 5.56 28.49 -7.41
N ILE A 217 5.94 28.75 -8.66
CA ILE A 217 7.16 29.49 -9.03
C ILE A 217 7.09 30.93 -8.52
N ASP A 218 5.96 31.62 -8.73
CA ASP A 218 5.77 33.01 -8.26
C ASP A 218 5.89 33.15 -6.74
N ARG A 219 5.39 32.17 -5.99
CA ARG A 219 5.52 32.13 -4.51
C ARG A 219 6.98 31.94 -4.09
N GLU A 220 7.67 30.98 -4.72
CA GLU A 220 9.08 30.72 -4.44
C GLU A 220 9.94 31.99 -4.69
N ASN A 221 9.69 32.70 -5.77
CA ASN A 221 10.40 33.95 -6.11
C ASN A 221 10.12 35.10 -5.12
N LYS A 222 8.94 35.11 -4.47
CA LYS A 222 8.57 36.11 -3.48
C LYS A 222 9.05 35.78 -2.08
N SER A 223 9.26 34.50 -1.76
CA SER A 223 9.85 34.07 -0.51
C SER A 223 11.36 34.31 -0.58
N THR A 224 11.91 35.13 0.32
CA THR A 224 13.36 35.46 0.36
C THR A 224 14.20 34.24 0.68
N GLY A 225 14.43 33.35 -0.30
CA GLY A 225 15.53 32.40 -0.38
C GLY A 225 15.59 31.23 0.60
N ALA A 226 14.64 31.04 1.49
CA ALA A 226 14.53 29.82 2.26
C ALA A 226 13.51 28.89 1.59
N LEU A 227 13.97 27.72 1.16
CA LEU A 227 13.07 26.63 0.87
C LEU A 227 12.34 26.33 2.19
N ASP A 228 11.09 26.77 2.32
CA ASP A 228 10.25 26.42 3.46
C ASP A 228 9.64 25.04 3.22
N PRO A 229 10.15 24.00 3.88
CA PRO A 229 9.61 22.65 3.74
C PRO A 229 8.16 22.54 4.25
N ALA A 230 7.70 23.56 4.99
CA ALA A 230 6.37 23.62 5.60
C ALA A 230 5.34 24.37 4.74
N HIS A 231 5.71 24.94 3.58
CA HIS A 231 4.73 25.60 2.70
C HIS A 231 3.88 24.58 1.95
N ASN A 232 2.86 24.18 2.61
CA ASN A 232 1.88 23.12 2.34
C ASN A 232 0.80 23.48 1.31
N ASP A 233 1.12 24.25 0.28
CA ASP A 233 0.18 24.51 -0.83
C ASP A 233 0.39 23.55 -2.01
N SER A 234 1.24 22.54 -1.84
CA SER A 234 1.35 21.44 -2.77
C SER A 234 0.08 20.59 -2.64
N LYS A 235 -0.87 20.78 -3.56
CA LYS A 235 -2.02 19.89 -3.70
C LYS A 235 -1.49 18.51 -4.04
N PHE A 236 -1.34 17.66 -3.03
CA PHE A 236 -1.07 16.25 -3.19
C PHE A 236 -2.30 15.61 -3.83
N GLY A 237 -2.11 14.79 -4.83
CA GLY A 237 -3.23 14.25 -5.59
C GLY A 237 -2.90 12.90 -6.20
N THR A 238 -2.19 12.06 -5.51
CA THR A 238 -1.89 10.68 -5.87
C THR A 238 -3.17 9.86 -5.94
N VAL A 239 -3.29 8.94 -6.90
CA VAL A 239 -4.39 7.99 -6.95
C VAL A 239 -3.96 6.61 -6.47
N GLY A 240 -4.88 5.86 -5.89
CA GLY A 240 -4.58 4.51 -5.45
C GLY A 240 -5.80 3.62 -5.29
N CYS A 241 -5.54 2.33 -5.33
CA CYS A 241 -6.55 1.30 -5.17
C CYS A 241 -5.99 0.10 -4.41
N VAL A 242 -6.80 -0.46 -3.51
CA VAL A 242 -6.56 -1.77 -2.89
C VAL A 242 -7.80 -2.62 -3.09
N ALA A 243 -7.63 -3.84 -3.54
CA ALA A 243 -8.72 -4.77 -3.79
C ALA A 243 -8.49 -6.12 -3.10
N LEU A 244 -9.60 -6.75 -2.69
CA LEU A 244 -9.70 -8.13 -2.23
C LEU A 244 -10.63 -8.88 -3.18
N ASP A 245 -10.17 -9.95 -3.80
CA ASP A 245 -10.97 -10.76 -4.71
C ASP A 245 -11.70 -11.92 -4.01
N LYS A 246 -12.55 -12.61 -4.77
CA LYS A 246 -13.32 -13.77 -4.27
C LYS A 246 -12.43 -14.92 -3.80
N SER A 247 -11.23 -15.06 -4.35
CA SER A 247 -10.24 -16.05 -3.94
C SER A 247 -9.52 -15.68 -2.63
N GLY A 248 -9.69 -14.44 -2.17
CA GLY A 248 -9.07 -13.93 -0.94
C GLY A 248 -7.68 -13.33 -1.16
N ASN A 249 -7.32 -13.03 -2.39
CA ASN A 249 -6.09 -12.34 -2.71
C ASN A 249 -6.26 -10.83 -2.62
N ILE A 250 -5.23 -10.18 -2.13
CA ILE A 250 -5.15 -8.73 -2.03
C ILE A 250 -4.16 -8.22 -3.09
N ALA A 251 -4.48 -7.11 -3.74
CA ALA A 251 -3.55 -6.35 -4.54
C ALA A 251 -3.64 -4.87 -4.19
N ALA A 252 -2.53 -4.15 -4.36
CA ALA A 252 -2.46 -2.70 -4.15
C ALA A 252 -1.70 -2.03 -5.30
N GLY A 253 -2.11 -0.82 -5.62
CA GLY A 253 -1.43 0.03 -6.59
C GLY A 253 -1.56 1.50 -6.25
N THR A 254 -0.56 2.28 -6.67
CA THR A 254 -0.50 3.73 -6.48
C THR A 254 0.11 4.37 -7.72
N SER A 255 -0.43 5.51 -8.16
CA SER A 255 0.08 6.28 -9.32
C SER A 255 0.03 7.77 -9.07
N THR A 256 1.04 8.51 -9.55
CA THR A 256 1.15 9.95 -9.27
C THR A 256 1.98 10.70 -10.31
N GLY A 257 1.72 12.01 -10.43
CA GLY A 257 2.65 12.98 -11.04
C GLY A 257 3.66 13.59 -10.05
N GLY A 258 3.59 13.18 -8.77
CA GLY A 258 4.45 13.71 -7.71
C GLY A 258 4.01 15.08 -7.19
N MET A 259 4.98 15.93 -6.87
CA MET A 259 4.81 17.26 -6.30
C MET A 259 4.91 18.34 -7.38
N THR A 260 4.01 19.33 -7.35
CA THR A 260 4.11 20.52 -8.22
C THR A 260 5.44 21.24 -7.99
N ASN A 261 6.07 21.67 -9.08
CA ASN A 261 7.37 22.37 -9.06
C ASN A 261 8.55 21.53 -8.53
N LYS A 262 8.41 20.17 -8.54
CA LYS A 262 9.52 19.28 -8.17
C LYS A 262 10.72 19.46 -9.08
N ARG A 263 11.93 19.26 -8.53
CA ARG A 263 13.22 19.42 -9.23
C ARG A 263 14.09 18.18 -9.11
N TYR A 264 15.14 18.12 -9.91
CA TYR A 264 16.24 17.15 -9.78
C TYR A 264 15.80 15.68 -9.89
N GLY A 265 14.67 15.41 -10.59
CA GLY A 265 14.12 14.07 -10.68
C GLY A 265 13.58 13.56 -9.33
N ARG A 266 13.02 14.46 -8.50
CA ARG A 266 12.44 14.08 -7.20
C ARG A 266 11.39 12.99 -7.38
N VAL A 267 11.54 11.92 -6.64
CA VAL A 267 10.61 10.80 -6.54
C VAL A 267 9.96 10.82 -5.15
N GLY A 268 8.63 10.69 -5.09
CA GLY A 268 7.87 10.56 -3.85
C GLY A 268 7.75 9.11 -3.38
N ASP A 269 6.81 8.89 -2.48
CA ASP A 269 6.52 7.58 -1.88
C ASP A 269 5.80 6.62 -2.83
N ALA A 270 5.02 7.12 -3.78
CA ALA A 270 4.12 6.31 -4.62
C ALA A 270 4.83 5.13 -5.31
N PRO A 271 6.04 5.25 -5.91
CA PRO A 271 6.71 4.11 -6.54
C PRO A 271 7.55 3.29 -5.54
N ILE A 272 7.62 3.66 -4.28
CA ILE A 272 8.46 2.97 -3.28
C ILE A 272 7.63 1.93 -2.54
N ILE A 273 7.92 0.65 -2.84
CA ILE A 273 7.29 -0.48 -2.15
C ILE A 273 7.58 -0.42 -0.65
N GLY A 274 6.54 -0.50 0.16
CA GLY A 274 6.59 -0.35 1.61
C GLY A 274 6.39 1.08 2.11
N ALA A 275 6.54 2.09 1.26
CA ALA A 275 6.25 3.49 1.59
C ALA A 275 4.86 3.91 1.10
N GLY A 276 4.66 4.00 -0.22
CA GLY A 276 3.41 4.39 -0.85
C GLY A 276 2.47 3.23 -1.17
N THR A 277 3.03 2.04 -1.40
CA THR A 277 2.27 0.84 -1.78
C THR A 277 2.80 -0.39 -1.04
N TYR A 278 1.90 -1.20 -0.51
CA TYR A 278 2.23 -2.51 0.06
C TYR A 278 1.05 -3.46 -0.07
N ALA A 279 1.30 -4.75 -0.31
CA ALA A 279 0.28 -5.80 -0.27
C ALA A 279 0.85 -7.11 0.26
N ASP A 280 0.13 -7.73 1.20
CA ASP A 280 0.42 -9.06 1.74
C ASP A 280 -0.88 -9.70 2.24
N ASN A 281 -1.23 -10.87 1.68
CA ASN A 281 -2.43 -11.61 2.08
C ASN A 281 -2.45 -12.00 3.57
N ALA A 282 -1.27 -12.05 4.22
CA ALA A 282 -1.19 -12.35 5.65
C ALA A 282 -1.65 -11.17 6.53
N THR A 283 -1.60 -9.94 6.02
CA THR A 283 -1.90 -8.72 6.75
C THR A 283 -2.92 -7.83 6.03
N CYS A 284 -2.45 -6.96 5.14
CA CYS A 284 -3.29 -6.00 4.42
C CYS A 284 -2.64 -5.52 3.10
N GLY A 285 -3.46 -4.87 2.27
CA GLY A 285 -3.01 -3.96 1.23
C GLY A 285 -3.11 -2.52 1.71
N VAL A 286 -2.18 -1.66 1.26
CA VAL A 286 -2.13 -0.23 1.58
C VAL A 286 -1.74 0.56 0.33
N SER A 287 -2.41 1.69 0.09
CA SER A 287 -1.98 2.73 -0.85
C SER A 287 -2.03 4.09 -0.14
N ALA A 288 -0.98 4.88 -0.31
CA ALA A 288 -0.75 6.11 0.44
C ALA A 288 -0.76 7.35 -0.46
N THR A 289 -1.05 8.49 0.16
CA THR A 289 -1.05 9.81 -0.49
C THR A 289 -0.74 10.89 0.54
N GLY A 290 0.19 11.79 0.22
CA GLY A 290 0.58 12.87 1.14
C GLY A 290 1.98 13.38 0.88
N HIS A 291 2.64 13.85 1.95
CA HIS A 291 3.98 14.38 1.91
C HIS A 291 5.00 13.23 1.80
N GLY A 292 5.36 12.86 0.58
CA GLY A 292 6.14 11.66 0.23
C GLY A 292 7.41 11.46 1.04
N GLU A 293 8.12 12.54 1.39
CA GLU A 293 9.36 12.50 2.18
C GLU A 293 9.16 11.85 3.57
N PHE A 294 8.01 12.09 4.20
CA PHE A 294 7.68 11.43 5.47
C PHE A 294 7.25 9.99 5.26
N PHE A 295 6.45 9.72 4.22
CA PHE A 295 5.99 8.38 3.92
C PHE A 295 7.14 7.43 3.58
N ILE A 296 8.17 7.92 2.86
CA ILE A 296 9.42 7.18 2.58
C ILE A 296 10.21 6.94 3.87
N ARG A 297 10.51 7.99 4.62
CA ARG A 297 11.36 7.91 5.83
C ARG A 297 10.79 6.98 6.90
N TYR A 298 9.46 6.90 6.98
CA TYR A 298 8.74 6.09 7.96
C TYR A 298 8.21 4.78 7.40
N THR A 299 8.43 4.50 6.09
CA THR A 299 7.95 3.28 5.41
C THR A 299 6.48 2.98 5.71
N VAL A 300 5.63 3.98 5.56
CA VAL A 300 4.27 4.04 6.12
C VAL A 300 3.42 2.83 5.77
N ALA A 301 3.39 2.41 4.50
CA ALA A 301 2.57 1.29 4.08
C ALA A 301 3.01 -0.03 4.74
N ARG A 302 4.33 -0.29 4.83
CA ARG A 302 4.85 -1.50 5.49
C ARG A 302 4.74 -1.43 7.01
N ASP A 303 4.85 -0.24 7.61
CA ASP A 303 4.73 -0.06 9.06
C ASP A 303 3.34 -0.48 9.58
N ILE A 304 2.27 -0.14 8.83
CA ILE A 304 0.90 -0.59 9.13
C ILE A 304 0.83 -2.12 9.11
N ALA A 305 1.30 -2.75 8.05
CA ALA A 305 1.33 -4.20 7.94
C ALA A 305 2.20 -4.86 9.02
N ALA A 306 3.34 -4.24 9.40
CA ALA A 306 4.21 -4.71 10.47
C ALA A 306 3.55 -4.67 11.86
N LEU A 307 2.78 -3.63 12.15
CA LEU A 307 2.01 -3.54 13.40
C LEU A 307 0.95 -4.64 13.49
N MET A 308 0.29 -4.98 12.37
CA MET A 308 -0.62 -6.12 12.31
C MET A 308 0.13 -7.45 12.51
N GLU A 309 1.25 -7.64 11.80
CA GLU A 309 2.03 -8.88 11.79
C GLU A 309 2.70 -9.16 13.15
N TYR A 310 3.38 -8.16 13.71
CA TYR A 310 4.25 -8.37 14.89
C TYR A 310 3.59 -8.01 16.21
N LYS A 311 2.58 -7.11 16.19
CA LYS A 311 1.85 -6.72 17.42
C LYS A 311 0.42 -7.26 17.48
N GLY A 312 -0.08 -7.88 16.39
CA GLY A 312 -1.45 -8.39 16.33
C GLY A 312 -2.53 -7.31 16.37
N LEU A 313 -2.20 -6.06 16.01
CA LEU A 313 -3.18 -4.98 15.96
C LEU A 313 -4.17 -5.23 14.82
N SER A 314 -5.40 -4.78 14.99
CA SER A 314 -6.36 -4.69 13.89
C SER A 314 -5.90 -3.69 12.84
N LEU A 315 -6.42 -3.79 11.62
CA LEU A 315 -6.14 -2.85 10.53
C LEU A 315 -6.39 -1.39 10.95
N ASN A 316 -7.52 -1.13 11.60
CA ASN A 316 -7.89 0.23 12.01
C ASN A 316 -6.95 0.79 13.09
N GLU A 317 -6.58 -0.01 14.09
CA GLU A 317 -5.64 0.41 15.14
C GLU A 317 -4.25 0.68 14.57
N ALA A 318 -3.75 -0.19 13.68
CA ALA A 318 -2.45 -0.02 13.04
C ALA A 318 -2.43 1.23 12.14
N ALA A 319 -3.45 1.40 11.30
CA ALA A 319 -3.58 2.54 10.39
C ALA A 319 -3.72 3.87 11.15
N ASP A 320 -4.55 3.93 12.21
CA ASP A 320 -4.69 5.12 13.05
C ASP A 320 -3.39 5.48 13.77
N MET A 321 -2.72 4.49 14.34
CA MET A 321 -1.43 4.69 15.02
C MET A 321 -0.38 5.30 14.10
N VAL A 322 -0.29 4.84 12.85
CA VAL A 322 0.72 5.35 11.91
C VAL A 322 0.31 6.73 11.38
N VAL A 323 -0.93 6.91 10.93
CA VAL A 323 -1.34 8.14 10.23
C VAL A 323 -1.66 9.27 11.21
N ASN A 324 -2.41 9.00 12.28
CA ASN A 324 -2.93 10.03 13.17
C ASN A 324 -2.06 10.28 14.42
N LYS A 325 -1.01 9.45 14.64
CA LYS A 325 -0.05 9.66 15.74
C LYS A 325 1.36 9.80 15.20
N LYS A 326 1.96 8.72 14.67
CA LYS A 326 3.37 8.72 14.25
C LYS A 326 3.68 9.77 13.18
N LEU A 327 2.87 9.90 12.12
CA LEU A 327 3.08 10.92 11.09
C LEU A 327 2.83 12.33 11.62
N VAL A 328 1.79 12.53 12.44
CA VAL A 328 1.50 13.85 13.06
C VAL A 328 2.66 14.30 13.94
N ASP A 329 3.16 13.41 14.81
CA ASP A 329 4.31 13.69 15.71
C ASP A 329 5.57 14.03 14.90
N ALA A 330 5.72 13.45 13.71
CA ALA A 330 6.83 13.72 12.80
C ALA A 330 6.67 15.00 11.96
N GLY A 331 5.48 15.62 11.94
CA GLY A 331 5.14 16.75 11.08
C GLY A 331 4.75 16.34 9.64
N GLY A 332 4.41 15.07 9.42
CA GLY A 332 3.96 14.55 8.12
C GLY A 332 2.45 14.67 7.95
N GLU A 333 2.01 15.07 6.76
CA GLU A 333 0.60 15.23 6.38
C GLU A 333 0.23 14.31 5.23
N GLY A 334 -0.99 13.75 5.29
CA GLY A 334 -1.54 12.89 4.24
C GLY A 334 -2.55 11.88 4.77
N GLY A 335 -2.72 10.79 4.05
CA GLY A 335 -3.61 9.70 4.41
C GLY A 335 -3.28 8.41 3.68
N ILE A 336 -4.00 7.37 4.02
CA ILE A 336 -3.91 6.07 3.35
C ILE A 336 -5.31 5.49 3.11
N ILE A 337 -5.38 4.56 2.18
CA ILE A 337 -6.43 3.55 2.13
C ILE A 337 -5.80 2.19 2.43
N ALA A 338 -6.53 1.36 3.15
CA ALA A 338 -6.09 0.01 3.44
C ALA A 338 -7.26 -0.98 3.52
N LEU A 339 -6.95 -2.24 3.21
CA LEU A 339 -7.90 -3.35 3.16
C LEU A 339 -7.21 -4.62 3.67
N ASP A 340 -7.83 -5.34 4.61
CA ASP A 340 -7.31 -6.61 5.09
C ASP A 340 -8.00 -7.83 4.44
N ARG A 341 -7.48 -9.02 4.73
CA ARG A 341 -8.04 -10.29 4.23
C ARG A 341 -9.48 -10.59 4.67
N ASN A 342 -9.97 -9.91 5.69
CA ASN A 342 -11.34 -10.07 6.21
C ASN A 342 -12.31 -9.08 5.58
N GLY A 343 -11.83 -8.19 4.67
CA GLY A 343 -12.62 -7.14 4.05
C GLY A 343 -12.87 -5.94 4.97
N ASN A 344 -12.09 -5.79 6.05
CA ASN A 344 -12.08 -4.55 6.82
C ASN A 344 -11.38 -3.46 6.03
N VAL A 345 -11.94 -2.26 6.05
CA VAL A 345 -11.44 -1.07 5.34
C VAL A 345 -11.01 -0.03 6.36
N ALA A 346 -9.86 0.60 6.13
CA ALA A 346 -9.38 1.76 6.86
C ALA A 346 -9.00 2.87 5.88
N MET A 347 -9.42 4.11 6.17
CA MET A 347 -9.15 5.29 5.34
C MET A 347 -8.77 6.50 6.21
N PRO A 348 -7.81 6.37 7.17
CA PRO A 348 -7.40 7.48 8.01
C PRO A 348 -6.59 8.51 7.21
N PHE A 349 -6.79 9.78 7.55
CA PHE A 349 -6.00 10.91 7.04
C PHE A 349 -5.93 12.02 8.08
N ASN A 350 -4.80 12.74 8.11
CA ASN A 350 -4.55 13.87 9.00
C ASN A 350 -4.52 15.23 8.27
N SER A 351 -4.70 15.24 6.94
CA SER A 351 -4.86 16.45 6.12
C SER A 351 -6.26 17.05 6.22
N ALA A 352 -6.49 18.19 5.54
CA ALA A 352 -7.79 18.87 5.54
C ALA A 352 -8.89 18.06 4.83
N GLY A 353 -8.53 17.24 3.82
CA GLY A 353 -9.44 16.35 3.11
C GLY A 353 -8.70 15.24 2.37
N MET A 354 -9.45 14.23 1.95
CA MET A 354 -8.98 13.12 1.12
C MET A 354 -10.13 12.63 0.24
N TYR A 355 -9.93 12.65 -1.07
CA TYR A 355 -10.83 11.97 -2.01
C TYR A 355 -10.71 10.47 -1.78
N ARG A 356 -11.79 9.81 -1.35
CA ARG A 356 -11.76 8.41 -0.95
C ARG A 356 -13.09 7.73 -1.18
N GLY A 357 -13.06 6.43 -1.31
CA GLY A 357 -14.28 5.62 -1.35
C GLY A 357 -13.98 4.14 -1.19
N TYR A 358 -15.00 3.37 -0.83
CA TYR A 358 -14.92 1.93 -0.83
C TYR A 358 -16.23 1.30 -1.28
N ALA A 359 -16.13 0.06 -1.75
CA ALA A 359 -17.28 -0.77 -2.11
C ALA A 359 -17.04 -2.22 -1.67
N LYS A 360 -18.11 -2.85 -1.17
CA LYS A 360 -18.22 -4.28 -0.89
C LYS A 360 -19.68 -4.69 -0.98
N PRO A 361 -20.03 -5.99 -1.05
CA PRO A 361 -21.42 -6.41 -1.18
C PRO A 361 -22.35 -5.73 -0.20
N GLY A 362 -23.32 -4.99 -0.72
CA GLY A 362 -24.33 -4.27 0.06
C GLY A 362 -23.87 -2.99 0.77
N LYS A 363 -22.60 -2.56 0.59
CA LYS A 363 -22.10 -1.35 1.25
C LYS A 363 -21.14 -0.57 0.34
N ARG A 364 -21.41 0.73 0.17
CA ARG A 364 -20.57 1.67 -0.59
C ARG A 364 -20.54 3.03 0.11
N GLU A 365 -19.41 3.70 0.04
CA GLU A 365 -19.21 5.02 0.57
C GLU A 365 -18.20 5.80 -0.26
N VAL A 366 -18.46 7.09 -0.46
CA VAL A 366 -17.54 8.06 -1.06
C VAL A 366 -17.47 9.28 -0.16
N GLY A 367 -16.27 9.78 0.10
CA GLY A 367 -16.03 10.95 0.94
C GLY A 367 -14.91 11.82 0.41
N ILE A 368 -14.95 13.12 0.75
CA ILE A 368 -13.95 14.12 0.36
C ILE A 368 -13.39 14.81 1.60
N TYR A 369 -14.26 15.30 2.46
CA TYR A 369 -13.90 16.14 3.59
C TYR A 369 -13.71 15.33 4.88
N LYS A 370 -13.11 15.96 5.87
CA LYS A 370 -13.11 15.51 7.25
C LYS A 370 -14.48 15.79 7.86
N GLU A 371 -15.08 14.80 8.52
CA GLU A 371 -16.34 14.95 9.27
C GLU A 371 -16.11 15.74 10.55
#